data_beba32f9a8a1cce097abf7d84a6d1949
#
_entry.id   beba32f9a8a1cce097abf7d84a6d1949
#
_cell.length_a   1.000
_cell.length_b   1.000
_cell.length_c   1.000
_cell.angle_alpha   90.00
_cell.angle_beta   90.00
_cell.angle_gamma   90.00
#
_symmetry.space_group_name_H-M   'P 1'
#
loop_
_entity.id
_entity.type
_entity.pdbx_description
1 polymer ?
#
loop_
_entity_poly.entity_id
_entity_poly.type
_entity_poly.pdbx_seq_one_letter_code
_entity_poly.pdbx_strand_id
1 'polypeptide(L)'
;VIALLLTFAFLAGLLFLKFGYPPMLGYLLAGFFCFAIGAGESGMFDTTAQLGVTMLLFTIGLKLQPLQLTKRYIFMPALLHMLIVIPLTAAFIMLVGQFYAPLKLDTTMALWILAFALSFSSTVFAIKIFSERGETTSFYASVAIGVLVLQDIAAVLYLVFTTDYKPS
;
A
#
# COMPACT_ATOMS: atom_id res chain seq x y z
N VAL A 1 19.05 -15.78 13.06
CA VAL A 1 18.40 -15.68 11.74
C VAL A 1 17.72 -14.32 11.58
N ILE A 2 16.76 -13.91 12.46
CA ILE A 2 16.02 -12.64 12.34
C ILE A 2 16.94 -11.41 12.32
N ALA A 3 17.93 -11.34 13.21
CA ALA A 3 18.87 -10.23 13.23
C ALA A 3 19.63 -10.09 11.89
N LEU A 4 20.01 -11.21 11.27
CA LEU A 4 20.64 -11.24 9.96
C LEU A 4 19.69 -10.73 8.86
N LEU A 5 18.42 -11.17 8.87
CA LEU A 5 17.41 -10.73 7.91
C LEU A 5 17.12 -9.23 8.03
N LEU A 6 16.99 -8.73 9.27
CA LEU A 6 16.80 -7.30 9.53
C LEU A 6 18.02 -6.47 9.10
N THR A 7 19.24 -6.97 9.38
CA THR A 7 20.46 -6.31 8.93
C THR A 7 20.55 -6.27 7.41
N PHE A 8 20.21 -7.37 6.74
CA PHE A 8 20.19 -7.43 5.28
C PHE A 8 19.16 -6.47 4.69
N ALA A 9 17.94 -6.45 5.22
CA ALA A 9 16.91 -5.51 4.82
C ALA A 9 17.37 -4.05 5.04
N PHE A 10 17.95 -3.75 6.19
CA PHE A 10 18.47 -2.42 6.49
C PHE A 10 19.58 -1.99 5.52
N LEU A 11 20.53 -2.86 5.21
CA LEU A 11 21.58 -2.58 4.25
C LEU A 11 21.04 -2.38 2.83
N ALA A 12 20.06 -3.18 2.42
CA ALA A 12 19.37 -3.01 1.15
C ALA A 12 18.66 -1.64 1.09
N GLY A 13 17.96 -1.25 2.15
CA GLY A 13 17.34 0.06 2.25
C GLY A 13 18.32 1.22 2.17
N LEU A 14 19.47 1.12 2.85
CA LEU A 14 20.55 2.11 2.77
C LEU A 14 21.14 2.21 1.35
N LEU A 15 21.29 1.06 0.68
CA LEU A 15 21.80 1.02 -0.69
C LEU A 15 20.84 1.78 -1.64
N PHE A 16 19.55 1.53 -1.54
CA PHE A 16 18.52 2.24 -2.33
C PHE A 16 18.51 3.74 -2.03
N LEU A 17 18.63 4.12 -0.75
CA LEU A 17 18.74 5.51 -0.34
C LEU A 17 19.96 6.20 -0.98
N LYS A 18 21.10 5.53 -1.06
CA LYS A 18 22.31 6.04 -1.69
C LYS A 18 22.12 6.31 -3.20
N PHE A 19 21.27 5.52 -3.87
CA PHE A 19 20.92 5.72 -5.28
C PHE A 19 19.76 6.73 -5.49
N GLY A 20 19.30 7.40 -4.43
CA GLY A 20 18.20 8.37 -4.50
C GLY A 20 16.79 7.75 -4.55
N TYR A 21 16.68 6.43 -4.34
CA TYR A 21 15.39 5.74 -4.27
C TYR A 21 14.85 5.66 -2.83
N PRO A 22 13.54 5.52 -2.65
CA PRO A 22 12.97 5.27 -1.32
C PRO A 22 13.54 3.99 -0.70
N PRO A 23 13.98 4.01 0.59
CA PRO A 23 14.51 2.82 1.27
C PRO A 23 13.55 1.63 1.28
N MET A 24 12.25 1.91 1.24
CA MET A 24 11.16 0.92 1.21
C MET A 24 11.32 -0.07 0.05
N LEU A 25 11.81 0.37 -1.12
CA LEU A 25 12.08 -0.53 -2.25
C LEU A 25 13.19 -1.54 -1.91
N GLY A 26 14.22 -1.10 -1.19
CA GLY A 26 15.26 -1.99 -0.69
C GLY A 26 14.76 -3.03 0.30
N TYR A 27 13.87 -2.62 1.24
CA TYR A 27 13.24 -3.54 2.20
C TYR A 27 12.37 -4.58 1.50
N LEU A 28 11.59 -4.16 0.49
CA LEU A 28 10.72 -5.04 -0.27
C LEU A 28 11.54 -6.11 -1.03
N LEU A 29 12.59 -5.67 -1.76
CA LEU A 29 13.46 -6.60 -2.49
C LEU A 29 14.20 -7.55 -1.55
N ALA A 30 14.68 -7.07 -0.40
CA ALA A 30 15.26 -7.92 0.62
C ALA A 30 14.27 -8.97 1.12
N GLY A 31 13.00 -8.61 1.33
CA GLY A 31 11.94 -9.54 1.72
C GLY A 31 11.70 -10.63 0.67
N PHE A 32 11.60 -10.26 -0.61
CA PHE A 32 11.46 -11.23 -1.71
C PHE A 32 12.67 -12.17 -1.80
N PHE A 33 13.88 -11.64 -1.64
CA PHE A 33 15.08 -12.46 -1.67
C PHE A 33 15.12 -13.44 -0.48
N CYS A 34 14.81 -12.97 0.72
CA CYS A 34 14.73 -13.83 1.91
C CYS A 34 13.68 -14.93 1.79
N PHE A 35 12.52 -14.61 1.20
CA PHE A 35 11.49 -15.60 0.90
C PHE A 35 11.99 -16.64 -0.12
N ALA A 36 12.65 -16.22 -1.20
CA ALA A 36 13.14 -17.11 -2.25
C ALA A 36 14.19 -18.12 -1.74
N ILE A 37 14.97 -17.76 -0.71
CA ILE A 37 15.94 -18.65 -0.07
C ILE A 37 15.37 -19.45 1.12
N GLY A 38 14.04 -19.40 1.34
CA GLY A 38 13.37 -20.13 2.42
C GLY A 38 13.64 -19.60 3.84
N ALA A 39 14.17 -18.38 3.97
CA ALA A 39 14.52 -17.81 5.27
C ALA A 39 13.33 -17.19 6.03
N GLY A 40 12.14 -17.16 5.42
CA GLY A 40 10.93 -16.51 5.96
C GLY A 40 10.01 -17.36 6.82
N GLU A 41 10.27 -18.64 6.96
CA GLU A 41 9.34 -19.59 7.61
C GLU A 41 9.48 -19.66 9.15
N SER A 42 9.57 -18.55 9.85
CA SER A 42 9.54 -18.57 11.33
C SER A 42 8.38 -17.75 11.87
N GLY A 43 7.57 -18.33 12.77
CA GLY A 43 6.43 -17.63 13.41
C GLY A 43 6.79 -16.32 14.13
N MET A 44 8.08 -16.15 14.45
CA MET A 44 8.63 -14.91 14.99
C MET A 44 8.69 -13.80 13.95
N PHE A 45 8.77 -14.16 12.65
CA PHE A 45 8.71 -13.21 11.53
C PHE A 45 7.30 -12.60 11.41
N ASP A 46 6.27 -13.43 11.56
CA ASP A 46 4.87 -13.00 11.51
C ASP A 46 4.55 -12.01 12.63
N THR A 47 5.03 -12.28 13.85
CA THR A 47 4.84 -11.38 14.99
C THR A 47 5.52 -10.03 14.77
N THR A 48 6.74 -10.03 14.23
CA THR A 48 7.49 -8.81 13.92
C THR A 48 6.81 -8.02 12.80
N ALA A 49 6.31 -8.70 11.77
CA ALA A 49 5.57 -8.09 10.68
C ALA A 49 4.26 -7.45 11.17
N GLN A 50 3.50 -8.13 12.02
CA GLN A 50 2.28 -7.60 12.63
C GLN A 50 2.56 -6.34 13.46
N LEU A 51 3.63 -6.34 14.26
CA LEU A 51 4.04 -5.15 15.00
C LEU A 51 4.41 -4.00 14.06
N GLY A 52 5.14 -4.28 12.97
CA GLY A 52 5.50 -3.29 11.96
C GLY A 52 4.26 -2.66 11.29
N VAL A 53 3.29 -3.48 10.88
CA VAL A 53 2.02 -3.02 10.29
C VAL A 53 1.23 -2.19 11.30
N THR A 54 1.14 -2.63 12.56
CA THR A 54 0.43 -1.89 13.61
C THR A 54 1.07 -0.52 13.86
N MET A 55 2.40 -0.44 13.94
CA MET A 55 3.13 0.82 14.08
C MET A 55 2.95 1.74 12.86
N LEU A 56 2.92 1.17 11.65
CA LEU A 56 2.65 1.92 10.43
C LEU A 56 1.25 2.53 10.46
N LEU A 57 0.23 1.73 10.75
CA LEU A 57 -1.16 2.18 10.85
C LEU A 57 -1.33 3.26 11.95
N PHE A 58 -0.68 3.06 13.10
CA PHE A 58 -0.68 4.05 14.18
C PHE A 58 -0.05 5.37 13.73
N THR A 59 1.10 5.32 13.05
CA THR A 59 1.80 6.52 12.54
C THR A 59 0.96 7.26 11.49
N ILE A 60 0.27 6.53 10.62
CA ILE A 60 -0.67 7.10 9.65
C ILE A 60 -1.83 7.77 10.39
N GLY A 61 -2.41 7.07 11.38
CA GLY A 61 -3.49 7.61 12.22
C GLY A 61 -3.14 8.94 12.90
N LEU A 62 -1.91 9.06 13.43
CA LEU A 62 -1.44 10.30 14.06
C LEU A 62 -1.29 11.48 13.08
N LYS A 63 -0.99 11.20 11.81
CA LYS A 63 -0.85 12.24 10.76
C LYS A 63 -2.18 12.67 10.17
N LEU A 64 -3.24 11.91 10.42
CA LEU A 64 -4.56 12.20 9.90
C LEU A 64 -5.13 13.47 10.55
N GLN A 65 -5.52 14.42 9.71
CA GLN A 65 -6.36 15.55 10.10
C GLN A 65 -7.78 15.29 9.57
N PRO A 66 -8.64 14.60 10.33
CA PRO A 66 -9.92 14.09 9.84
C PRO A 66 -10.83 15.19 9.30
N LEU A 67 -10.77 16.39 9.86
CA LEU A 67 -11.55 17.56 9.40
C LEU A 67 -11.15 18.05 8.01
N GLN A 68 -9.93 17.80 7.56
CA GLN A 68 -9.52 18.18 6.20
C GLN A 68 -10.00 17.15 5.17
N LEU A 69 -10.11 15.88 5.54
CA LEU A 69 -10.52 14.80 4.65
C LEU A 69 -12.01 14.89 4.26
N THR A 70 -12.83 15.51 5.11
CA THR A 70 -14.27 15.72 4.81
C THR A 70 -14.53 16.87 3.84
N LYS A 71 -13.50 17.66 3.52
CA LYS A 71 -13.65 18.75 2.56
C LYS A 71 -13.96 18.24 1.17
N ARG A 72 -14.97 18.83 0.53
CA ARG A 72 -15.49 18.39 -0.76
C ARG A 72 -14.41 18.27 -1.85
N TYR A 73 -13.42 19.16 -1.83
CA TYR A 73 -12.34 19.18 -2.81
C TYR A 73 -11.28 18.06 -2.62
N ILE A 74 -11.34 17.32 -1.50
CA ILE A 74 -10.53 16.11 -1.26
C ILE A 74 -11.41 14.87 -1.43
N PHE A 75 -12.60 14.87 -0.81
CA PHE A 75 -13.49 13.71 -0.80
C PHE A 75 -14.00 13.34 -2.20
N MET A 76 -14.43 14.34 -2.99
CA MET A 76 -14.97 14.09 -4.33
C MET A 76 -13.92 13.52 -5.30
N PRO A 77 -12.70 14.06 -5.41
CA PRO A 77 -11.66 13.44 -6.23
C PRO A 77 -11.30 12.02 -5.76
N ALA A 78 -11.23 11.76 -4.45
CA ALA A 78 -10.95 10.43 -3.92
C ALA A 78 -12.03 9.42 -4.34
N LEU A 79 -13.29 9.78 -4.14
CA LEU A 79 -14.43 8.93 -4.52
C LEU A 79 -14.46 8.68 -6.03
N LEU A 80 -14.31 9.73 -6.84
CA LEU A 80 -14.32 9.64 -8.29
C LEU A 80 -13.16 8.79 -8.80
N HIS A 81 -11.98 8.99 -8.25
CA HIS A 81 -10.79 8.18 -8.56
C HIS A 81 -11.05 6.69 -8.30
N MET A 82 -11.57 6.33 -7.13
CA MET A 82 -11.86 4.92 -6.79
C MET A 82 -12.95 4.34 -7.71
N LEU A 83 -14.01 5.10 -7.98
CA LEU A 83 -15.11 4.67 -8.86
C LEU A 83 -14.67 4.44 -10.32
N ILE A 84 -13.64 5.11 -10.78
CA ILE A 84 -13.10 4.96 -12.14
C ILE A 84 -12.00 3.92 -12.17
N VAL A 85 -11.03 4.02 -11.27
CA VAL A 85 -9.80 3.19 -11.33
C VAL A 85 -10.08 1.73 -10.97
N ILE A 86 -10.95 1.45 -9.99
CA ILE A 86 -11.24 0.06 -9.61
C ILE A 86 -11.88 -0.72 -10.77
N PRO A 87 -12.96 -0.24 -11.43
CA PRO A 87 -13.52 -0.95 -12.59
C PRO A 87 -12.56 -1.02 -13.78
N LEU A 88 -11.77 0.04 -14.01
CA LEU A 88 -10.79 0.05 -15.08
C LEU A 88 -9.69 -1.02 -14.84
N THR A 89 -9.20 -1.11 -13.60
CA THR A 89 -8.24 -2.14 -13.20
C THR A 89 -8.84 -3.55 -13.30
N ALA A 90 -10.10 -3.73 -12.89
CA ALA A 90 -10.81 -5.00 -13.04
C ALA A 90 -10.93 -5.40 -14.52
N ALA A 91 -11.33 -4.46 -15.39
CA ALA A 91 -11.39 -4.68 -16.83
C ALA A 91 -10.03 -5.04 -17.42
N PHE A 92 -8.96 -4.36 -16.99
CA PHE A 92 -7.59 -4.66 -17.40
C PHE A 92 -7.16 -6.07 -16.97
N ILE A 93 -7.43 -6.48 -15.72
CA ILE A 93 -7.12 -7.83 -15.21
C ILE A 93 -7.89 -8.88 -16.03
N MET A 94 -9.16 -8.66 -16.32
CA MET A 94 -9.96 -9.56 -17.16
C MET A 94 -9.37 -9.70 -18.57
N LEU A 95 -8.98 -8.59 -19.17
CA LEU A 95 -8.37 -8.58 -20.50
C LEU A 95 -7.05 -9.36 -20.51
N VAL A 96 -6.14 -9.08 -19.57
CA VAL A 96 -4.86 -9.77 -19.46
C VAL A 96 -5.04 -11.26 -19.15
N GLY A 97 -6.02 -11.60 -18.29
CA GLY A 97 -6.36 -12.99 -17.95
C GLY A 97 -6.82 -13.84 -19.14
N GLN A 98 -7.27 -13.23 -20.24
CA GLN A 98 -7.57 -13.96 -21.48
C GLN A 98 -6.30 -14.45 -22.19
N PHE A 99 -5.19 -13.72 -22.05
CA PHE A 99 -3.92 -14.03 -22.72
C PHE A 99 -2.93 -14.73 -21.78
N TYR A 100 -3.09 -14.57 -20.47
CA TYR A 100 -2.17 -15.09 -19.46
C TYR A 100 -2.93 -15.89 -18.39
N ALA A 101 -2.96 -17.22 -18.57
CA ALA A 101 -3.73 -18.15 -17.74
C ALA A 101 -3.51 -18.01 -16.22
N PRO A 102 -2.29 -17.72 -15.69
CA PRO A 102 -2.09 -17.52 -14.25
C PRO A 102 -2.83 -16.32 -13.66
N LEU A 103 -3.25 -15.36 -14.47
CA LEU A 103 -4.03 -14.18 -14.04
C LEU A 103 -5.56 -14.40 -14.20
N LYS A 104 -5.98 -15.58 -14.67
CA LYS A 104 -7.39 -15.94 -14.77
C LYS A 104 -7.93 -16.26 -13.38
N LEU A 105 -8.69 -15.34 -12.82
CA LEU A 105 -9.29 -15.49 -11.50
C LEU A 105 -10.56 -16.31 -11.58
N ASP A 106 -10.68 -17.33 -10.72
CA ASP A 106 -11.80 -18.27 -10.73
C ASP A 106 -13.10 -17.66 -10.17
N THR A 107 -12.99 -16.57 -9.40
CA THR A 107 -14.15 -15.92 -8.80
C THR A 107 -14.19 -14.43 -9.09
N THR A 108 -15.40 -13.93 -9.35
CA THR A 108 -15.65 -12.50 -9.52
C THR A 108 -15.25 -11.70 -8.27
N MET A 109 -15.37 -12.29 -7.09
CA MET A 109 -14.96 -11.64 -5.83
C MET A 109 -13.46 -11.41 -5.78
N ALA A 110 -12.65 -12.42 -6.16
CA ALA A 110 -11.19 -12.28 -6.22
C ALA A 110 -10.75 -11.19 -7.20
N LEU A 111 -11.46 -11.07 -8.34
CA LEU A 111 -11.22 -10.00 -9.31
C LEU A 111 -11.40 -8.61 -8.69
N TRP A 112 -12.52 -8.38 -8.00
CA TRP A 112 -12.80 -7.08 -7.39
C TRP A 112 -11.84 -6.76 -6.24
N ILE A 113 -11.48 -7.75 -5.43
CA ILE A 113 -10.49 -7.60 -4.35
C ILE A 113 -9.12 -7.22 -4.92
N LEU A 114 -8.67 -7.92 -5.96
CA LEU A 114 -7.40 -7.64 -6.62
C LEU A 114 -7.41 -6.27 -7.31
N ALA A 115 -8.49 -5.93 -8.01
CA ALA A 115 -8.65 -4.63 -8.65
C ALA A 115 -8.64 -3.49 -7.61
N PHE A 116 -9.33 -3.68 -6.49
CA PHE A 116 -9.30 -2.75 -5.36
C PHE A 116 -7.88 -2.60 -4.82
N ALA A 117 -7.20 -3.71 -4.51
CA ALA A 117 -5.83 -3.67 -3.99
C ALA A 117 -4.84 -2.98 -4.93
N LEU A 118 -4.94 -3.21 -6.24
CA LEU A 118 -4.07 -2.58 -7.24
C LEU A 118 -4.43 -1.12 -7.56
N SER A 119 -5.58 -0.63 -7.10
CA SER A 119 -5.98 0.77 -7.29
C SER A 119 -5.32 1.75 -6.33
N PHE A 120 -4.65 1.25 -5.29
CA PHE A 120 -3.99 2.09 -4.29
C PHE A 120 -2.66 2.63 -4.77
N SER A 121 -2.38 3.87 -4.37
CA SER A 121 -1.11 4.55 -4.65
C SER A 121 -0.36 4.82 -3.35
N SER A 122 0.98 4.93 -3.43
CA SER A 122 1.83 5.11 -2.24
C SER A 122 1.80 6.55 -1.72
N THR A 123 1.19 6.75 -0.55
CA THR A 123 1.17 8.01 0.18
C THR A 123 2.59 8.48 0.53
N VAL A 124 3.47 7.56 0.95
CA VAL A 124 4.86 7.86 1.32
C VAL A 124 5.66 8.37 0.13
N PHE A 125 5.46 7.78 -1.05
CA PHE A 125 6.14 8.20 -2.27
C PHE A 125 5.70 9.60 -2.71
N ALA A 126 4.40 9.88 -2.67
CA ALA A 126 3.85 11.19 -3.00
C ALA A 126 4.39 12.29 -2.05
N ILE A 127 4.37 12.04 -0.74
CA ILE A 127 4.91 12.98 0.26
C ILE A 127 6.39 13.26 -0.01
N LYS A 128 7.18 12.22 -0.33
CA LYS A 128 8.61 12.39 -0.63
C LYS A 128 8.82 13.30 -1.84
N ILE A 129 8.09 13.08 -2.94
CA ILE A 129 8.20 13.91 -4.15
C ILE A 129 7.85 15.37 -3.84
N PHE A 130 6.73 15.63 -3.15
CA PHE A 130 6.34 16.99 -2.80
C PHE A 130 7.35 17.65 -1.84
N SER A 131 7.94 16.88 -0.93
CA SER A 131 8.99 17.38 -0.03
C SER A 131 10.27 17.76 -0.78
N GLU A 132 10.71 16.92 -1.71
CA GLU A 132 11.90 17.19 -2.54
C GLU A 132 11.73 18.42 -3.44
N ARG A 133 10.48 18.70 -3.85
CA ARG A 133 10.14 19.90 -4.64
C ARG A 133 9.84 21.15 -3.80
N GLY A 134 9.80 21.02 -2.48
CA GLY A 134 9.40 22.12 -1.58
C GLY A 134 7.92 22.50 -1.69
N GLU A 135 7.07 21.60 -2.19
CA GLU A 135 5.67 21.84 -2.55
C GLU A 135 4.66 21.23 -1.59
N THR A 136 5.11 20.73 -0.44
CA THR A 136 4.26 20.03 0.56
C THR A 136 3.10 20.87 1.09
N THR A 137 3.22 22.20 1.07
CA THR A 137 2.19 23.14 1.51
C THR A 137 1.28 23.64 0.39
N SER A 138 1.52 23.22 -0.85
CA SER A 138 0.71 23.62 -1.99
C SER A 138 -0.69 23.01 -1.93
N PHE A 139 -1.67 23.68 -2.53
CA PHE A 139 -3.05 23.21 -2.56
C PHE A 139 -3.17 21.84 -3.26
N TYR A 140 -2.51 21.65 -4.39
CA TYR A 140 -2.56 20.37 -5.12
C TYR A 140 -1.86 19.23 -4.36
N ALA A 141 -0.76 19.50 -3.65
CA ALA A 141 -0.14 18.50 -2.79
C ALA A 141 -1.06 18.09 -1.64
N SER A 142 -1.73 19.07 -1.02
CA SER A 142 -2.71 18.81 0.05
C SER A 142 -3.89 17.96 -0.47
N VAL A 143 -4.39 18.25 -1.67
CA VAL A 143 -5.47 17.45 -2.29
C VAL A 143 -4.97 16.06 -2.62
N ALA A 144 -3.81 15.92 -3.27
CA ALA A 144 -3.24 14.62 -3.64
C ALA A 144 -2.99 13.73 -2.41
N ILE A 145 -2.34 14.27 -1.38
CA ILE A 145 -2.08 13.54 -0.13
C ILE A 145 -3.41 13.18 0.56
N GLY A 146 -4.39 14.08 0.56
CA GLY A 146 -5.71 13.82 1.14
C GLY A 146 -6.46 12.69 0.42
N VAL A 147 -6.39 12.63 -0.91
CA VAL A 147 -6.97 11.54 -1.72
C VAL A 147 -6.32 10.20 -1.35
N LEU A 148 -4.99 10.15 -1.30
CA LEU A 148 -4.25 8.93 -0.95
C LEU A 148 -4.57 8.45 0.47
N VAL A 149 -4.65 9.38 1.42
CA VAL A 149 -5.03 9.06 2.81
C VAL A 149 -6.46 8.52 2.90
N LEU A 150 -7.42 9.06 2.12
CA LEU A 150 -8.78 8.50 2.06
C LEU A 150 -8.80 7.09 1.48
N GLN A 151 -7.94 6.80 0.49
CA GLN A 151 -7.75 5.45 -0.02
C GLN A 151 -7.22 4.52 1.08
N ASP A 152 -6.18 4.93 1.81
CA ASP A 152 -5.61 4.13 2.92
C ASP A 152 -6.68 3.83 3.99
N ILE A 153 -7.54 4.80 4.32
CA ILE A 153 -8.68 4.59 5.24
C ILE A 153 -9.67 3.57 4.66
N ALA A 154 -10.01 3.68 3.38
CA ALA A 154 -10.90 2.73 2.72
C ALA A 154 -10.34 1.30 2.75
N ALA A 155 -9.01 1.14 2.55
CA ALA A 155 -8.34 -0.15 2.67
C ALA A 155 -8.43 -0.74 4.09
N VAL A 156 -8.17 0.09 5.10
CA VAL A 156 -8.26 -0.33 6.51
C VAL A 156 -9.68 -0.74 6.87
N LEU A 157 -10.68 0.06 6.48
CA LEU A 157 -12.08 -0.27 6.71
C LEU A 157 -12.46 -1.60 6.03
N TYR A 158 -12.05 -1.79 4.78
CA TYR A 158 -12.29 -3.06 4.07
C TYR A 158 -11.67 -4.24 4.83
N LEU A 159 -10.42 -4.14 5.31
CA LEU A 159 -9.77 -5.19 6.08
C LEU A 159 -10.49 -5.48 7.40
N VAL A 160 -10.90 -4.45 8.14
CA VAL A 160 -11.63 -4.63 9.40
C VAL A 160 -12.93 -5.38 9.16
N PHE A 161 -13.74 -4.97 8.18
CA PHE A 161 -15.01 -5.63 7.88
C PHE A 161 -14.87 -7.04 7.33
N THR A 162 -13.75 -7.37 6.66
CA THR A 162 -13.53 -8.72 6.12
C THR A 162 -12.92 -9.68 7.13
N THR A 163 -12.12 -9.19 8.10
CA THR A 163 -11.52 -10.02 9.15
C THR A 163 -12.50 -10.41 10.24
N ASP A 164 -13.51 -9.57 10.54
CA ASP A 164 -14.55 -9.91 11.53
C ASP A 164 -15.61 -10.88 10.96
N TYR A 165 -15.67 -11.05 9.64
CA TYR A 165 -16.57 -11.99 8.99
C TYR A 165 -15.92 -13.39 8.90
N LYS A 166 -15.81 -14.10 10.03
CA LYS A 166 -15.66 -15.57 10.03
C LYS A 166 -17.06 -16.17 9.95
N PRO A 167 -17.48 -16.77 8.82
CA PRO A 167 -18.68 -17.60 8.82
C PRO A 167 -18.41 -18.78 9.77
N SER A 168 -19.18 -18.86 10.84
CA SER A 168 -19.27 -20.02 11.77
C SER A 168 -19.79 -21.25 11.05
#